data_56324bd2a007acc23202f11a67a3c75e
#
_entry.id   56324bd2a007acc23202f11a67a3c75e
#
_cell.length_a   1.000
_cell.length_b   1.000
_cell.length_c   1.000
_cell.angle_alpha   90.00
_cell.angle_beta   90.00
_cell.angle_gamma   90.00
#
_symmetry.space_group_name_H-M   'P 1'
#
loop_
_entity.id
_entity.type
_entity.pdbx_description
1 polymer ?
#
loop_
_entity_poly.entity_id
_entity_poly.type
_entity_poly.pdbx_seq_one_letter_code
_entity_poly.pdbx_strand_id
1 'polypeptide(L)'
;MSARENILAKLKKADALPMEEPPVFDYYREMGISWANDIERLKHWAAAMRAVKTEIYWVTKTNWPQVFRQTAEGKGLKNILLPLETEHGQLARAALADTNIEPRGFERKIDDWKNEFFTDIEAGFSGSKCGIARTGTIMLESSPVEPRSLSLVPPVHFCLFDTSKMYNEFHNAVEGEKLVEKGMPTNVILISGPSKTADIQLTLAYGAHGPRDLVVLAVLPDHISPAVLEEKA
;
A
#
# COMPACT_ATOMS: atom_id res chain seq x y z
N MET A 1 2.86 -15.73 43.70
CA MET A 1 2.18 -15.55 42.40
C MET A 1 2.89 -14.45 41.63
N SER A 2 3.21 -14.69 40.39
CA SER A 2 3.85 -13.70 39.52
C SER A 2 2.83 -12.59 39.14
N ALA A 3 3.31 -11.43 38.70
CA ALA A 3 2.44 -10.35 38.22
C ALA A 3 1.51 -10.83 37.10
N ARG A 4 2.01 -11.71 36.21
CA ARG A 4 1.23 -12.37 35.15
C ARG A 4 0.06 -13.19 35.71
N GLU A 5 0.34 -14.03 36.71
CA GLU A 5 -0.69 -14.87 37.35
C GLU A 5 -1.78 -14.03 38.00
N ASN A 6 -1.40 -12.94 38.68
CA ASN A 6 -2.35 -12.01 39.30
C ASN A 6 -3.23 -11.30 38.26
N ILE A 7 -2.66 -10.85 37.12
CA ILE A 7 -3.42 -10.22 36.04
C ILE A 7 -4.40 -11.23 35.42
N LEU A 8 -3.93 -12.45 35.10
CA LEU A 8 -4.76 -13.50 34.51
C LEU A 8 -5.88 -13.94 35.48
N ALA A 9 -5.61 -14.01 36.77
CA ALA A 9 -6.61 -14.33 37.77
C ALA A 9 -7.68 -13.22 37.88
N LYS A 10 -7.31 -11.95 37.79
CA LYS A 10 -8.25 -10.83 37.72
C LYS A 10 -9.11 -10.87 36.45
N LEU A 11 -8.50 -11.10 35.29
CA LEU A 11 -9.23 -11.23 34.01
C LEU A 11 -10.21 -12.42 34.02
N LYS A 12 -9.81 -13.56 34.57
CA LYS A 12 -10.68 -14.73 34.70
C LYS A 12 -11.84 -14.54 35.71
N LYS A 13 -11.67 -13.64 36.69
CA LYS A 13 -12.72 -13.27 37.65
C LYS A 13 -13.66 -12.18 37.09
N ALA A 14 -13.27 -11.49 36.04
CA ALA A 14 -14.17 -10.58 35.35
C ALA A 14 -15.25 -11.44 34.66
N ASP A 15 -16.47 -11.33 35.14
CA ASP A 15 -17.65 -12.03 34.61
C ASP A 15 -18.05 -11.35 33.28
N ALA A 16 -17.20 -11.53 32.26
CA ALA A 16 -17.48 -11.04 30.91
C ALA A 16 -18.58 -11.91 30.32
N LEU A 17 -19.78 -11.37 30.23
CA LEU A 17 -20.85 -12.00 29.48
C LEU A 17 -20.41 -12.14 28.02
N PRO A 18 -20.64 -13.32 27.39
CA PRO A 18 -20.45 -13.49 25.97
C PRO A 18 -21.28 -12.43 25.23
N MET A 19 -20.62 -11.57 24.47
CA MET A 19 -21.31 -10.66 23.58
C MET A 19 -21.73 -11.45 22.34
N GLU A 20 -22.99 -11.32 21.91
CA GLU A 20 -23.39 -11.80 20.58
C GLU A 20 -22.51 -11.14 19.52
N GLU A 21 -22.03 -11.93 18.56
CA GLU A 21 -21.30 -11.37 17.43
C GLU A 21 -22.22 -10.39 16.70
N PRO A 22 -21.81 -9.12 16.52
CA PRO A 22 -22.61 -8.17 15.78
C PRO A 22 -22.75 -8.65 14.32
N PRO A 23 -23.90 -8.45 13.66
CA PRO A 23 -24.12 -8.87 12.27
C PRO A 23 -23.36 -7.96 11.29
N VAL A 24 -22.03 -7.98 11.36
CA VAL A 24 -21.13 -7.09 10.61
C VAL A 24 -21.33 -7.23 9.11
N PHE A 25 -21.47 -8.47 8.63
CA PHE A 25 -21.68 -8.75 7.20
C PHE A 25 -23.01 -8.19 6.69
N ASP A 26 -24.09 -8.36 7.45
CA ASP A 26 -25.41 -7.84 7.08
C ASP A 26 -25.40 -6.31 7.06
N TYR A 27 -24.77 -5.70 8.06
CA TYR A 27 -24.63 -4.25 8.13
C TYR A 27 -23.94 -3.68 6.88
N TYR A 28 -22.77 -4.22 6.49
CA TYR A 28 -22.04 -3.69 5.32
C TYR A 28 -22.71 -4.06 4.00
N ARG A 29 -23.50 -5.12 3.91
CA ARG A 29 -24.29 -5.44 2.73
C ARG A 29 -25.44 -4.44 2.53
N GLU A 30 -26.06 -3.99 3.61
CA GLU A 30 -27.21 -3.07 3.56
C GLU A 30 -26.79 -1.60 3.53
N MET A 31 -25.78 -1.24 4.30
CA MET A 31 -25.34 0.16 4.52
C MET A 31 -24.06 0.50 3.77
N GLY A 32 -23.45 -0.45 3.08
CA GLY A 32 -22.20 -0.26 2.34
C GLY A 32 -22.34 0.70 1.16
N ILE A 33 -21.28 1.43 0.87
CA ILE A 33 -21.22 2.34 -0.28
C ILE A 33 -21.08 1.53 -1.56
N SER A 34 -21.83 1.96 -2.59
CA SER A 34 -21.68 1.48 -3.96
C SER A 34 -21.47 2.64 -4.92
N TRP A 35 -20.81 2.37 -6.03
CA TRP A 35 -20.66 3.30 -7.15
C TRP A 35 -21.41 2.75 -8.35
N ALA A 36 -21.88 3.63 -9.24
CA ALA A 36 -22.65 3.23 -10.41
C ALA A 36 -21.83 2.36 -11.39
N ASN A 37 -20.50 2.57 -11.42
CA ASN A 37 -19.59 1.81 -12.26
C ASN A 37 -18.14 1.91 -11.73
N ASP A 38 -17.24 1.12 -12.33
CA ASP A 38 -15.82 1.08 -11.97
C ASP A 38 -15.10 2.41 -12.21
N ILE A 39 -15.49 3.19 -13.22
CA ILE A 39 -14.86 4.47 -13.54
C ILE A 39 -15.13 5.47 -12.42
N GLU A 40 -16.36 5.59 -11.94
CA GLU A 40 -16.70 6.46 -10.82
C GLU A 40 -15.98 6.04 -9.54
N ARG A 41 -15.93 4.75 -9.29
CA ARG A 41 -15.19 4.18 -8.15
C ARG A 41 -13.71 4.52 -8.20
N LEU A 42 -13.06 4.37 -9.35
CA LEU A 42 -11.66 4.72 -9.55
C LEU A 42 -11.41 6.22 -9.46
N LYS A 43 -12.29 7.07 -10.02
CA LYS A 43 -12.21 8.52 -9.89
C LYS A 43 -12.30 8.96 -8.43
N HIS A 44 -13.22 8.39 -7.66
CA HIS A 44 -13.35 8.69 -6.23
C HIS A 44 -12.08 8.28 -5.46
N TRP A 45 -11.60 7.06 -5.67
CA TRP A 45 -10.36 6.58 -5.06
C TRP A 45 -9.18 7.49 -5.37
N ALA A 46 -8.99 7.83 -6.64
CA ALA A 46 -7.89 8.68 -7.07
C ALA A 46 -8.00 10.11 -6.51
N ALA A 47 -9.21 10.67 -6.45
CA ALA A 47 -9.43 11.99 -5.87
C ALA A 47 -9.03 12.03 -4.39
N ALA A 48 -9.42 11.02 -3.61
CA ALA A 48 -9.06 10.91 -2.20
C ALA A 48 -7.53 10.79 -2.00
N MET A 49 -6.85 9.96 -2.81
CA MET A 49 -5.40 9.81 -2.77
C MET A 49 -4.66 11.08 -3.19
N ARG A 50 -5.11 11.75 -4.27
CA ARG A 50 -4.51 13.01 -4.76
C ARG A 50 -4.69 14.16 -3.77
N ALA A 51 -5.81 14.20 -3.04
CA ALA A 51 -6.07 15.20 -2.01
C ALA A 51 -4.99 15.19 -0.88
N VAL A 52 -4.33 14.08 -0.69
CA VAL A 52 -3.21 13.91 0.27
C VAL A 52 -1.85 13.84 -0.42
N LYS A 53 -1.73 14.35 -1.66
CA LYS A 53 -0.49 14.46 -2.44
C LYS A 53 0.10 13.14 -2.95
N THR A 54 -0.72 12.10 -3.15
CA THR A 54 -0.27 10.91 -3.85
C THR A 54 -0.19 11.20 -5.35
N GLU A 55 0.93 10.83 -5.97
CA GLU A 55 1.08 10.83 -7.42
C GLU A 55 0.48 9.55 -7.99
N ILE A 56 -0.47 9.66 -8.91
CA ILE A 56 -1.12 8.50 -9.54
C ILE A 56 -0.94 8.58 -11.04
N TYR A 57 -0.37 7.52 -11.61
CA TYR A 57 -0.23 7.31 -13.04
C TYR A 57 -1.14 6.17 -13.46
N TRP A 58 -2.06 6.45 -14.37
CA TRP A 58 -2.88 5.43 -15.01
C TRP A 58 -2.06 4.73 -16.07
N VAL A 59 -1.83 3.45 -15.89
CA VAL A 59 -0.94 2.64 -16.74
C VAL A 59 -1.63 1.38 -17.22
N THR A 60 -1.04 0.73 -18.22
CA THR A 60 -1.44 -0.58 -18.69
C THR A 60 -0.47 -1.64 -18.19
N LYS A 61 -0.82 -2.91 -18.36
CA LYS A 61 0.07 -4.05 -18.04
C LYS A 61 1.39 -4.00 -18.81
N THR A 62 1.40 -3.35 -19.98
CA THR A 62 2.59 -3.31 -20.85
C THR A 62 3.43 -2.06 -20.71
N ASN A 63 2.83 -0.91 -20.33
CA ASN A 63 3.56 0.37 -20.30
C ASN A 63 4.00 0.81 -18.89
N TRP A 64 3.51 0.18 -17.82
CA TRP A 64 3.88 0.59 -16.46
C TRP A 64 5.40 0.56 -16.20
N PRO A 65 6.21 -0.38 -16.77
CA PRO A 65 7.66 -0.37 -16.54
C PRO A 65 8.32 0.88 -17.11
N GLN A 66 7.85 1.35 -18.28
CA GLN A 66 8.34 2.58 -18.90
C GLN A 66 7.96 3.81 -18.07
N VAL A 67 6.72 3.89 -17.56
CA VAL A 67 6.26 5.01 -16.71
C VAL A 67 7.02 5.01 -15.39
N PHE A 68 7.24 3.84 -14.79
CA PHE A 68 8.08 3.67 -13.59
C PHE A 68 9.48 4.25 -13.80
N ARG A 69 10.16 3.82 -14.89
CA ARG A 69 11.48 4.33 -15.26
C ARG A 69 11.50 5.86 -15.40
N GLN A 70 10.60 6.41 -16.22
CA GLN A 70 10.51 7.85 -16.47
C GLN A 70 10.29 8.65 -15.20
N THR A 71 9.42 8.15 -14.30
CA THR A 71 9.15 8.79 -13.02
C THR A 71 10.35 8.72 -12.08
N ALA A 72 11.05 7.59 -12.03
CA ALA A 72 12.25 7.41 -11.22
C ALA A 72 13.40 8.31 -11.70
N GLU A 73 13.64 8.39 -13.01
CA GLU A 73 14.60 9.31 -13.62
C GLU A 73 14.22 10.78 -13.37
N GLY A 74 12.94 11.14 -13.53
CA GLY A 74 12.42 12.48 -13.27
C GLY A 74 12.57 12.94 -11.82
N LYS A 75 12.56 12.00 -10.87
CA LYS A 75 12.84 12.27 -9.44
C LYS A 75 14.35 12.33 -9.13
N GLY A 76 15.21 12.02 -10.08
CA GLY A 76 16.67 12.04 -9.90
C GLY A 76 17.19 10.96 -8.96
N LEU A 77 16.49 9.84 -8.84
CA LEU A 77 16.86 8.74 -7.95
C LEU A 77 18.14 8.04 -8.41
N LYS A 78 18.97 7.65 -7.47
CA LYS A 78 20.23 6.93 -7.71
C LYS A 78 20.08 5.42 -7.47
N ASN A 79 19.20 5.02 -6.58
CA ASN A 79 18.94 3.62 -6.30
C ASN A 79 17.48 3.39 -5.92
N ILE A 80 17.00 2.16 -6.15
CA ILE A 80 15.66 1.73 -5.79
C ILE A 80 15.73 0.30 -5.28
N LEU A 81 15.12 0.04 -4.13
CA LEU A 81 14.99 -1.29 -3.57
C LEU A 81 13.78 -2.01 -4.19
N LEU A 82 14.04 -3.17 -4.78
CA LEU A 82 13.07 -3.95 -5.56
C LEU A 82 12.85 -5.35 -4.95
N PRO A 83 11.63 -5.91 -5.03
CA PRO A 83 11.35 -7.29 -4.66
C PRO A 83 11.77 -8.24 -5.80
N LEU A 84 13.06 -8.51 -5.95
CA LEU A 84 13.65 -9.19 -7.10
C LEU A 84 13.17 -10.63 -7.31
N GLU A 85 12.56 -11.26 -6.31
CA GLU A 85 11.99 -12.61 -6.42
C GLU A 85 10.56 -12.60 -7.01
N THR A 86 9.97 -11.42 -7.25
CA THR A 86 8.65 -11.28 -7.84
C THR A 86 8.72 -10.96 -9.33
N GLU A 87 7.66 -11.28 -10.08
CA GLU A 87 7.56 -10.93 -11.50
C GLU A 87 7.66 -9.41 -11.73
N HIS A 88 6.90 -8.63 -10.96
CA HIS A 88 6.92 -7.17 -11.08
C HIS A 88 8.26 -6.56 -10.66
N GLY A 89 8.95 -7.15 -9.70
CA GLY A 89 10.31 -6.75 -9.32
C GLY A 89 11.33 -6.98 -10.43
N GLN A 90 11.23 -8.11 -11.14
CA GLN A 90 12.07 -8.42 -12.31
C GLN A 90 11.79 -7.47 -13.48
N LEU A 91 10.52 -7.17 -13.75
CA LEU A 91 10.14 -6.19 -14.78
C LEU A 91 10.62 -4.78 -14.43
N ALA A 92 10.50 -4.38 -13.16
CA ALA A 92 11.03 -3.10 -12.68
C ALA A 92 12.57 -3.03 -12.85
N ARG A 93 13.28 -4.10 -12.49
CA ARG A 93 14.73 -4.21 -12.70
C ARG A 93 15.10 -4.07 -14.17
N ALA A 94 14.40 -4.78 -15.06
CA ALA A 94 14.63 -4.73 -16.49
C ALA A 94 14.41 -3.31 -17.05
N ALA A 95 13.40 -2.59 -16.56
CA ALA A 95 13.11 -1.21 -16.95
C ALA A 95 14.25 -0.24 -16.60
N LEU A 96 15.04 -0.53 -15.58
CA LEU A 96 16.17 0.30 -15.12
C LEU A 96 17.52 -0.06 -15.77
N ALA A 97 17.59 -1.11 -16.61
CA ALA A 97 18.86 -1.66 -17.12
C ALA A 97 19.76 -0.62 -17.84
N ASP A 98 19.16 0.32 -18.58
CA ASP A 98 19.86 1.35 -19.34
C ASP A 98 19.80 2.74 -18.66
N THR A 99 19.68 2.77 -17.34
CA THR A 99 19.63 4.00 -16.53
C THR A 99 20.84 4.07 -15.59
N ASN A 100 21.05 5.24 -14.99
CA ASN A 100 22.03 5.41 -13.91
C ASN A 100 21.44 5.05 -12.53
N ILE A 101 20.27 4.45 -12.47
CA ILE A 101 19.59 4.07 -11.24
C ILE A 101 19.96 2.64 -10.88
N GLU A 102 20.58 2.45 -9.73
CA GLU A 102 20.99 1.12 -9.24
C GLU A 102 19.77 0.35 -8.68
N PRO A 103 19.36 -0.77 -9.30
CA PRO A 103 18.36 -1.65 -8.73
C PRO A 103 18.98 -2.49 -7.60
N ARG A 104 18.47 -2.39 -6.39
CA ARG A 104 18.93 -3.16 -5.22
C ARG A 104 17.88 -4.18 -4.81
N GLY A 105 18.31 -5.37 -4.35
CA GLY A 105 17.46 -6.42 -3.80
C GLY A 105 17.46 -6.43 -2.27
N PHE A 106 16.46 -7.10 -1.69
CA PHE A 106 16.39 -7.35 -0.25
C PHE A 106 17.05 -8.70 0.08
N GLU A 107 18.36 -8.80 -0.17
CA GLU A 107 19.11 -10.07 -0.16
C GLU A 107 19.83 -10.38 1.16
N ARG A 108 19.88 -9.41 2.06
CA ARG A 108 20.59 -9.48 3.34
C ARG A 108 19.62 -9.36 4.52
N LYS A 109 19.95 -9.96 5.68
CA LYS A 109 19.23 -9.69 6.92
C LYS A 109 19.34 -8.21 7.24
N ILE A 110 18.25 -7.62 7.73
CA ILE A 110 18.21 -6.18 8.01
C ILE A 110 19.30 -5.72 8.98
N ASP A 111 19.68 -6.57 9.94
CA ASP A 111 20.72 -6.25 10.93
C ASP A 111 22.12 -6.07 10.29
N ASP A 112 22.38 -6.72 9.15
CA ASP A 112 23.68 -6.68 8.46
C ASP A 112 23.90 -5.39 7.66
N TRP A 113 22.84 -4.65 7.36
CA TRP A 113 22.91 -3.44 6.54
C TRP A 113 21.93 -2.33 6.95
N LYS A 114 21.51 -2.37 8.20
CA LYS A 114 20.52 -1.45 8.75
C LYS A 114 20.85 0.03 8.52
N ASN A 115 22.11 0.42 8.76
CA ASN A 115 22.53 1.81 8.56
C ASN A 115 22.38 2.23 7.09
N GLU A 116 22.95 1.45 6.15
CA GLU A 116 22.81 1.66 4.72
C GLU A 116 21.36 1.74 4.28
N PHE A 117 20.52 0.83 4.80
CA PHE A 117 19.10 0.77 4.48
C PHE A 117 18.34 2.03 4.89
N PHE A 118 18.67 2.62 6.03
CA PHE A 118 18.00 3.83 6.52
C PHE A 118 18.57 5.13 5.99
N THR A 119 19.83 5.15 5.49
CA THR A 119 20.50 6.37 5.05
C THR A 119 20.67 6.49 3.54
N ASP A 120 20.87 5.36 2.84
CA ASP A 120 21.33 5.37 1.45
C ASP A 120 20.24 4.93 0.45
N ILE A 121 19.20 4.24 0.91
CA ILE A 121 18.09 3.82 0.03
C ILE A 121 17.16 5.00 -0.22
N GLU A 122 17.05 5.40 -1.49
CA GLU A 122 16.26 6.57 -1.89
C GLU A 122 14.80 6.23 -2.22
N ALA A 123 14.54 5.01 -2.72
CA ALA A 123 13.20 4.57 -3.03
C ALA A 123 12.99 3.07 -2.78
N GLY A 124 11.74 2.69 -2.55
CA GLY A 124 11.28 1.30 -2.52
C GLY A 124 10.16 1.10 -3.54
N PHE A 125 10.09 -0.10 -4.10
CA PHE A 125 9.03 -0.50 -5.01
C PHE A 125 8.35 -1.76 -4.49
N SER A 126 7.03 -1.77 -4.44
CA SER A 126 6.23 -2.94 -4.03
C SER A 126 5.01 -3.14 -4.91
N GLY A 127 4.49 -4.37 -4.91
CA GLY A 127 3.13 -4.64 -5.35
C GLY A 127 2.11 -4.24 -4.28
N SER A 128 0.82 -4.24 -4.66
CA SER A 128 -0.30 -4.13 -3.74
C SER A 128 -1.18 -5.37 -3.80
N LYS A 129 -1.87 -5.65 -2.71
CA LYS A 129 -2.87 -6.72 -2.62
C LYS A 129 -4.17 -6.31 -3.30
N CYS A 130 -4.68 -5.14 -2.93
CA CYS A 130 -5.91 -4.56 -3.45
C CYS A 130 -6.01 -3.06 -3.14
N GLY A 131 -7.07 -2.40 -3.63
CA GLY A 131 -7.45 -1.04 -3.28
C GLY A 131 -8.79 -0.98 -2.54
N ILE A 132 -9.01 0.10 -1.79
CA ILE A 132 -10.25 0.39 -1.07
C ILE A 132 -10.73 1.77 -1.48
N ALA A 133 -11.84 1.80 -2.21
CA ALA A 133 -12.30 3.02 -2.86
C ALA A 133 -12.75 4.10 -1.88
N ARG A 134 -13.57 3.74 -0.88
CA ARG A 134 -14.17 4.68 0.08
C ARG A 134 -13.13 5.59 0.75
N THR A 135 -12.00 5.04 1.10
CA THR A 135 -10.95 5.73 1.88
C THR A 135 -9.75 6.18 1.05
N GLY A 136 -9.75 5.92 -0.28
CA GLY A 136 -8.57 6.20 -1.08
C GLY A 136 -7.35 5.46 -0.54
N THR A 137 -7.45 4.13 -0.44
CA THR A 137 -6.41 3.32 0.20
C THR A 137 -5.90 2.24 -0.75
N ILE A 138 -4.62 1.91 -0.66
CA ILE A 138 -4.04 0.66 -1.17
C ILE A 138 -3.67 -0.23 0.02
N MET A 139 -3.89 -1.53 -0.14
CA MET A 139 -3.57 -2.54 0.86
C MET A 139 -2.39 -3.37 0.41
N LEU A 140 -1.38 -3.46 1.25
CA LEU A 140 -0.21 -4.31 1.06
C LEU A 140 -0.23 -5.46 2.07
N GLU A 141 0.15 -6.64 1.61
CA GLU A 141 0.39 -7.80 2.46
C GLU A 141 1.89 -8.06 2.49
N SER A 142 2.49 -7.96 3.66
CA SER A 142 3.93 -8.18 3.81
C SER A 142 4.28 -9.66 3.69
N SER A 143 5.37 -9.95 3.01
CA SER A 143 5.92 -11.28 2.82
C SER A 143 7.45 -11.26 3.01
N PRO A 144 8.11 -12.42 3.05
CA PRO A 144 9.58 -12.47 3.08
C PRO A 144 10.24 -11.77 1.89
N VAL A 145 9.61 -11.82 0.70
CA VAL A 145 10.12 -11.21 -0.54
C VAL A 145 9.70 -9.74 -0.71
N GLU A 146 8.62 -9.34 -0.04
CA GLU A 146 8.14 -7.95 0.04
C GLU A 146 7.94 -7.57 1.51
N PRO A 147 9.02 -7.40 2.29
CA PRO A 147 8.91 -7.03 3.69
C PRO A 147 8.32 -5.63 3.86
N ARG A 148 7.60 -5.40 4.95
CA ARG A 148 6.98 -4.10 5.25
C ARG A 148 7.94 -2.90 5.19
N SER A 149 9.20 -3.12 5.48
CA SER A 149 10.23 -2.09 5.43
C SER A 149 10.43 -1.52 4.02
N LEU A 150 10.16 -2.31 2.98
CA LEU A 150 10.25 -1.89 1.58
C LEU A 150 9.33 -0.69 1.27
N SER A 151 8.14 -0.67 1.86
CA SER A 151 7.14 0.38 1.68
C SER A 151 7.15 1.46 2.77
N LEU A 152 7.86 1.26 3.88
CA LEU A 152 7.78 2.15 5.04
C LEU A 152 9.06 2.95 5.31
N VAL A 153 10.24 2.47 4.86
CA VAL A 153 11.51 3.09 5.21
C VAL A 153 12.02 4.07 4.14
N PRO A 154 12.09 3.72 2.85
CA PRO A 154 12.61 4.62 1.84
C PRO A 154 11.78 5.91 1.74
N PRO A 155 12.40 7.07 1.47
CA PRO A 155 11.71 8.36 1.37
C PRO A 155 10.73 8.45 0.21
N VAL A 156 10.91 7.64 -0.85
CA VAL A 156 9.98 7.51 -1.98
C VAL A 156 9.46 6.07 -2.03
N HIS A 157 8.14 5.89 -2.12
CA HIS A 157 7.53 4.59 -2.31
C HIS A 157 6.79 4.53 -3.64
N PHE A 158 7.20 3.62 -4.52
CA PHE A 158 6.47 3.23 -5.72
C PHE A 158 5.60 2.01 -5.42
N CYS A 159 4.32 2.08 -5.73
CA CYS A 159 3.40 0.97 -5.56
C CYS A 159 2.73 0.61 -6.88
N LEU A 160 2.90 -0.64 -7.32
CA LEU A 160 2.17 -1.19 -8.45
C LEU A 160 0.80 -1.70 -7.97
N PHE A 161 -0.27 -1.15 -8.51
CA PHE A 161 -1.63 -1.48 -8.11
C PHE A 161 -2.48 -1.95 -9.30
N ASP A 162 -2.95 -3.19 -9.25
CA ASP A 162 -3.95 -3.72 -10.19
C ASP A 162 -5.34 -3.23 -9.81
N THR A 163 -5.88 -2.28 -10.58
CA THR A 163 -7.16 -1.64 -10.27
C THR A 163 -8.37 -2.56 -10.43
N SER A 164 -8.23 -3.73 -11.06
CA SER A 164 -9.27 -4.76 -11.09
C SER A 164 -9.57 -5.34 -9.69
N LYS A 165 -8.61 -5.19 -8.76
CA LYS A 165 -8.73 -5.58 -7.35
C LYS A 165 -9.16 -4.41 -6.46
N MET A 166 -10.05 -3.55 -6.95
CA MET A 166 -10.62 -2.45 -6.16
C MET A 166 -11.88 -2.91 -5.45
N TYR A 167 -11.87 -2.81 -4.13
CA TYR A 167 -13.05 -3.03 -3.27
C TYR A 167 -13.69 -1.72 -2.85
N ASN A 168 -14.97 -1.76 -2.50
CA ASN A 168 -15.67 -0.57 -2.07
C ASN A 168 -15.21 -0.11 -0.69
N GLU A 169 -15.15 -1.02 0.27
CA GLU A 169 -14.81 -0.78 1.66
C GLU A 169 -13.80 -1.81 2.17
N PHE A 170 -13.18 -1.53 3.31
CA PHE A 170 -12.19 -2.45 3.92
C PHE A 170 -12.80 -3.82 4.23
N HIS A 171 -14.05 -3.86 4.71
CA HIS A 171 -14.77 -5.11 4.95
C HIS A 171 -14.86 -5.98 3.68
N ASN A 172 -15.22 -5.37 2.54
CA ASN A 172 -15.29 -6.10 1.27
C ASN A 172 -13.92 -6.61 0.83
N ALA A 173 -12.83 -5.88 1.14
CA ALA A 173 -11.48 -6.34 0.87
C ALA A 173 -11.10 -7.55 1.74
N VAL A 174 -11.47 -7.56 3.02
CA VAL A 174 -11.24 -8.69 3.94
C VAL A 174 -11.96 -9.95 3.44
N GLU A 175 -13.22 -9.84 3.02
CA GLU A 175 -13.99 -10.96 2.45
C GLU A 175 -13.43 -11.41 1.10
N GLY A 176 -13.28 -10.46 0.15
CA GLY A 176 -12.88 -10.77 -1.23
C GLY A 176 -11.47 -11.38 -1.32
N GLU A 177 -10.55 -10.93 -0.49
CA GLU A 177 -9.21 -11.52 -0.37
C GLU A 177 -9.17 -12.77 0.53
N LYS A 178 -10.30 -13.11 1.18
CA LYS A 178 -10.45 -14.27 2.07
C LYS A 178 -9.42 -14.29 3.19
N LEU A 179 -9.15 -13.13 3.79
CA LEU A 179 -8.08 -12.99 4.78
C LEU A 179 -8.33 -13.87 6.02
N VAL A 180 -9.58 -13.96 6.48
CA VAL A 180 -9.94 -14.79 7.63
C VAL A 180 -9.85 -16.28 7.30
N GLU A 181 -10.38 -16.68 6.14
CA GLU A 181 -10.41 -18.07 5.70
C GLU A 181 -9.01 -18.66 5.45
N LYS A 182 -8.12 -17.87 4.87
CA LYS A 182 -6.72 -18.25 4.60
C LYS A 182 -5.82 -18.19 5.83
N GLY A 183 -6.35 -17.74 6.96
CA GLY A 183 -5.59 -17.37 8.15
C GLY A 183 -5.11 -15.92 8.03
N MET A 184 -5.44 -15.10 9.04
CA MET A 184 -5.06 -13.68 9.02
C MET A 184 -3.55 -13.51 8.82
N PRO A 185 -3.12 -12.66 7.88
CA PRO A 185 -1.70 -12.40 7.70
C PRO A 185 -1.10 -11.74 8.94
N THR A 186 0.18 -11.96 9.18
CA THR A 186 0.90 -11.37 10.33
C THR A 186 0.88 -9.84 10.28
N ASN A 187 0.85 -9.27 9.09
CA ASN A 187 0.87 -7.83 8.89
C ASN A 187 0.16 -7.45 7.59
N VAL A 188 -0.72 -6.45 7.69
CA VAL A 188 -1.36 -5.77 6.57
C VAL A 188 -1.12 -4.28 6.73
N ILE A 189 -0.68 -3.62 5.66
CA ILE A 189 -0.42 -2.18 5.65
C ILE A 189 -1.49 -1.52 4.80
N LEU A 190 -2.17 -0.54 5.38
CA LEU A 190 -3.14 0.31 4.70
C LEU A 190 -2.49 1.67 4.43
N ILE A 191 -2.33 2.04 3.17
CA ILE A 191 -1.67 3.27 2.74
C ILE A 191 -2.70 4.16 2.05
N SER A 192 -3.00 5.30 2.68
CA SER A 192 -3.94 6.31 2.15
C SER A 192 -3.22 7.64 1.84
N GLY A 193 -1.98 7.55 1.40
CA GLY A 193 -1.15 8.69 1.02
C GLY A 193 0.27 8.64 1.61
N PRO A 194 1.10 9.64 1.31
CA PRO A 194 2.43 9.79 1.89
C PRO A 194 2.39 9.94 3.41
N SER A 195 3.48 9.57 4.09
CA SER A 195 3.59 9.74 5.54
C SER A 195 3.44 11.21 5.93
N LYS A 196 2.51 11.46 6.85
CA LYS A 196 2.15 12.80 7.31
C LYS A 196 1.96 12.78 8.81
N THR A 197 2.72 13.59 9.50
CA THR A 197 2.59 13.79 10.97
C THR A 197 2.17 15.23 11.24
N ALA A 198 1.13 15.40 12.05
CA ALA A 198 0.77 16.70 12.59
C ALA A 198 1.49 16.84 13.94
N ASP A 199 2.42 17.79 14.05
CA ASP A 199 3.09 18.10 15.29
C ASP A 199 2.16 18.87 16.23
N ILE A 200 2.49 18.83 17.54
CA ILE A 200 1.84 19.59 18.62
C ILE A 200 1.82 21.10 18.32
N GLN A 201 2.73 21.60 17.49
CA GLN A 201 2.81 23.00 17.04
C GLN A 201 2.02 23.30 15.76
N LEU A 202 1.09 22.43 15.33
CA LEU A 202 0.27 22.58 14.12
C LEU A 202 1.07 22.64 12.79
N THR A 203 2.31 22.20 12.79
CA THR A 203 3.14 22.11 11.60
C THR A 203 3.05 20.71 10.97
N LEU A 204 2.68 20.63 9.69
CA LEU A 204 2.64 19.36 8.97
C LEU A 204 4.06 18.96 8.55
N ALA A 205 4.58 17.87 9.10
CA ALA A 205 5.82 17.24 8.68
C ALA A 205 5.53 16.02 7.78
N TYR A 206 6.11 16.00 6.59
CA TYR A 206 6.04 14.85 5.69
C TYR A 206 7.29 13.98 5.84
N GLY A 207 7.12 12.66 5.82
CA GLY A 207 8.23 11.71 5.84
C GLY A 207 8.84 11.41 7.19
N ALA A 208 8.21 11.81 8.31
CA ALA A 208 8.74 11.54 9.65
C ALA A 208 8.66 10.05 10.05
N HIS A 209 7.63 9.35 9.61
CA HIS A 209 7.35 7.96 10.01
C HIS A 209 7.11 7.01 8.81
N GLY A 210 7.53 7.41 7.62
CA GLY A 210 7.34 6.64 6.39
C GLY A 210 7.68 7.46 5.16
N PRO A 211 7.40 6.98 3.94
CA PRO A 211 7.73 7.67 2.71
C PRO A 211 7.15 9.09 2.64
N ARG A 212 7.99 10.04 2.27
CA ARG A 212 7.58 11.43 2.01
C ARG A 212 6.77 11.53 0.72
N ASP A 213 7.12 10.72 -0.28
CA ASP A 213 6.48 10.69 -1.58
C ASP A 213 5.89 9.30 -1.84
N LEU A 214 4.63 9.26 -2.28
CA LEU A 214 3.96 8.04 -2.70
C LEU A 214 3.59 8.17 -4.18
N VAL A 215 4.08 7.23 -4.99
CA VAL A 215 3.78 7.11 -6.42
C VAL A 215 3.03 5.81 -6.65
N VAL A 216 1.83 5.88 -7.17
CA VAL A 216 1.02 4.71 -7.52
C VAL A 216 0.95 4.54 -9.02
N LEU A 217 1.43 3.39 -9.49
CA LEU A 217 1.27 2.94 -10.86
C LEU A 217 0.00 2.10 -10.93
N ALA A 218 -1.12 2.76 -11.25
CA ALA A 218 -2.45 2.16 -11.25
C ALA A 218 -2.71 1.46 -12.60
N VAL A 219 -2.54 0.14 -12.62
CA VAL A 219 -2.73 -0.69 -13.81
C VAL A 219 -4.22 -0.85 -14.09
N LEU A 220 -4.65 -0.32 -15.23
CA LEU A 220 -6.05 -0.40 -15.66
C LEU A 220 -6.36 -1.72 -16.36
N PRO A 221 -7.60 -2.23 -16.22
CA PRO A 221 -8.11 -3.29 -17.08
C PRO A 221 -8.17 -2.80 -18.54
N ASP A 222 -8.04 -3.72 -19.49
CA ASP A 222 -7.94 -3.40 -20.91
C ASP A 222 -9.14 -2.63 -21.48
N HIS A 223 -10.31 -2.73 -20.85
CA HIS A 223 -11.54 -2.05 -21.25
C HIS A 223 -11.67 -0.61 -20.72
N ILE A 224 -10.77 -0.14 -19.85
CA ILE A 224 -10.78 1.22 -19.30
C ILE A 224 -9.60 2.02 -19.87
N SER A 225 -9.93 3.06 -20.64
CA SER A 225 -8.92 3.99 -21.15
C SER A 225 -8.46 4.98 -20.08
N PRO A 226 -7.16 5.28 -19.95
CA PRO A 226 -6.65 6.34 -19.08
C PRO A 226 -7.32 7.69 -19.27
N ALA A 227 -7.64 8.05 -20.53
CA ALA A 227 -8.26 9.32 -20.88
C ALA A 227 -9.58 9.59 -20.13
N VAL A 228 -10.40 8.55 -19.91
CA VAL A 228 -11.69 8.68 -19.22
C VAL A 228 -11.53 9.06 -17.73
N LEU A 229 -10.38 8.72 -17.14
CA LEU A 229 -10.06 8.98 -15.73
C LEU A 229 -9.34 10.32 -15.51
N GLU A 230 -8.79 10.92 -16.59
CA GLU A 230 -8.09 12.21 -16.56
C GLU A 230 -9.02 13.39 -16.92
N GLU A 231 -10.19 13.13 -17.49
CA GLU A 231 -11.19 14.16 -17.72
C GLU A 231 -11.59 14.81 -16.39
N LYS A 232 -11.34 16.12 -16.30
CA LYS A 232 -11.79 16.94 -15.16
C LYS A 232 -13.31 16.88 -15.09
N ALA A 233 -13.83 16.42 -13.95
CA ALA A 233 -15.24 16.56 -13.61
C ALA A 233 -15.62 18.02 -13.44
#